data_d0d2cfbdfee0db2a04927cd1492890be
#
_entry.id   d0d2cfbdfee0db2a04927cd1492890be
#
_cell.length_a   1.000
_cell.length_b   1.000
_cell.length_c   1.000
_cell.angle_alpha   90.00
_cell.angle_beta   90.00
_cell.angle_gamma   90.00
#
_symmetry.space_group_name_H-M   'P 1'
#
loop_
_entity.id
_entity.type
_entity.pdbx_description
1 polymer ?
#
loop_
_entity_poly.entity_id
_entity_poly.type
_entity_poly.pdbx_seq_one_letter_code
_entity_poly.pdbx_strand_id
1 'polypeptide(L)'
;MIEFKALNTLDQLLTYRAKVQPNRRAYTMLNINGAEDSYITYGDMYSQVLNIAQRLLSEGLQSRNAILLYPPGIEFIVAFFGCLYAGVLPAPIHIPKSNRSNKKISDIVSATEASAILLLGKDEQAFRDTLSKEENWPKDLIYVPTDMTVEPANSQNLPLPEINGSAIAFLQFTSGSTSLPKGVMISHANCLNNLEMIVAMSQANSDSTFVSWLPHYHDLGLVAHLLCSLYSGGHCVLLAPSTFASQPIQWLRAITKYRAGYTGAPNFAYQLCVDKIQPSDQQTLDLSSLRMAINAAEPINPQT
;
A
#
# COMPACT_ATOMS: atom_id res chain seq x y z
N MET A 1 19.97 -2.24 20.82
CA MET A 1 18.68 -1.56 20.49
C MET A 1 18.93 -0.78 19.21
N ILE A 2 18.16 -1.02 18.14
CA ILE A 2 18.29 -0.21 16.92
C ILE A 2 17.73 1.16 17.25
N GLU A 3 18.52 2.21 17.10
CA GLU A 3 18.04 3.58 17.20
C GLU A 3 17.29 3.95 15.93
N PHE A 4 16.22 4.73 16.02
CA PHE A 4 15.40 5.12 14.85
C PHE A 4 16.23 5.76 13.73
N LYS A 5 17.23 6.57 14.06
CA LYS A 5 18.14 7.22 13.10
C LYS A 5 19.11 6.26 12.39
N ALA A 6 19.23 5.02 12.87
CA ALA A 6 20.09 3.99 12.26
C ALA A 6 19.34 3.03 11.35
N LEU A 7 18.04 3.28 11.10
CA LEU A 7 17.24 2.46 10.21
C LEU A 7 17.62 2.70 8.74
N ASN A 8 17.97 1.63 8.06
CA ASN A 8 18.42 1.70 6.67
C ASN A 8 17.45 1.06 5.68
N THR A 9 16.44 0.34 6.19
CA THR A 9 15.48 -0.41 5.36
C THR A 9 14.06 -0.31 5.91
N LEU A 10 13.06 -0.50 5.04
CA LEU A 10 11.63 -0.44 5.41
C LEU A 10 11.21 -1.59 6.34
N ASP A 11 11.81 -2.77 6.21
CA ASP A 11 11.59 -3.90 7.11
C ASP A 11 12.10 -3.59 8.53
N GLN A 12 13.29 -2.97 8.66
CA GLN A 12 13.79 -2.48 9.94
C GLN A 12 12.85 -1.44 10.57
N LEU A 13 12.26 -0.57 9.75
CA LEU A 13 11.29 0.42 10.21
C LEU A 13 10.06 -0.24 10.85
N LEU A 14 9.46 -1.25 10.20
CA LEU A 14 8.33 -1.98 10.77
C LEU A 14 8.74 -2.75 12.02
N THR A 15 9.90 -3.42 12.00
CA THR A 15 10.46 -4.11 13.19
C THR A 15 10.58 -3.16 14.38
N TYR A 16 11.13 -1.96 14.14
CA TYR A 16 11.22 -0.93 15.18
C TYR A 16 9.84 -0.54 15.72
N ARG A 17 8.87 -0.24 14.84
CA ARG A 17 7.51 0.16 15.25
C ARG A 17 6.80 -0.93 16.04
N ALA A 18 6.87 -2.16 15.59
CA ALA A 18 6.29 -3.31 16.30
C ALA A 18 6.90 -3.50 17.69
N LYS A 19 8.19 -3.18 17.85
CA LYS A 19 8.86 -3.29 19.16
C LYS A 19 8.49 -2.17 20.11
N VAL A 20 8.42 -0.92 19.64
CA VAL A 20 8.23 0.25 20.53
C VAL A 20 6.76 0.57 20.81
N GLN A 21 5.84 0.14 19.93
CA GLN A 21 4.42 0.45 20.04
C GLN A 21 3.52 -0.69 19.50
N PRO A 22 3.70 -1.96 19.96
CA PRO A 22 3.06 -3.15 19.38
C PRO A 22 1.54 -3.07 19.35
N ASN A 23 0.92 -2.52 20.37
CA ASN A 23 -0.54 -2.48 20.53
C ASN A 23 -1.19 -1.26 19.87
N ARG A 24 -0.39 -0.37 19.26
CA ARG A 24 -0.95 0.79 18.56
C ARG A 24 -1.49 0.38 17.20
N ARG A 25 -2.68 0.90 16.85
CA ARG A 25 -3.24 0.71 15.50
C ARG A 25 -2.32 1.37 14.47
N ALA A 26 -1.90 0.58 13.47
CA ALA A 26 -1.14 1.06 12.32
C ALA A 26 -2.11 1.48 11.20
N TYR A 27 -3.05 0.59 10.87
CA TYR A 27 -4.02 0.82 9.81
C TYR A 27 -5.42 0.42 10.23
N THR A 28 -6.43 1.16 9.75
CA THR A 28 -7.85 0.82 9.85
C THR A 28 -8.48 0.94 8.48
N MET A 29 -9.20 -0.09 8.02
CA MET A 29 -9.99 -0.06 6.79
C MET A 29 -11.44 0.26 7.10
N LEU A 30 -12.04 1.17 6.35
CA LEU A 30 -13.45 1.51 6.43
C LEU A 30 -14.23 0.87 5.28
N ASN A 31 -15.43 0.40 5.57
CA ASN A 31 -16.37 -0.04 4.55
C ASN A 31 -17.03 1.15 3.81
N ILE A 32 -17.89 0.86 2.83
CA ILE A 32 -18.57 1.87 2.01
C ILE A 32 -19.44 2.85 2.82
N ASN A 33 -19.89 2.45 3.99
CA ASN A 33 -20.71 3.27 4.89
C ASN A 33 -19.88 4.10 5.89
N GLY A 34 -18.55 4.02 5.83
CA GLY A 34 -17.64 4.72 6.75
C GLY A 34 -17.53 4.07 8.14
N ALA A 35 -18.07 2.85 8.31
CA ALA A 35 -17.84 2.04 9.51
C ALA A 35 -16.50 1.30 9.42
N GLU A 36 -15.89 1.01 10.57
CA GLU A 36 -14.69 0.16 10.62
C GLU A 36 -15.04 -1.25 10.11
N ASP A 37 -14.27 -1.73 9.14
CA ASP A 37 -14.35 -3.08 8.60
C ASP A 37 -13.29 -3.97 9.25
N SER A 38 -12.06 -3.48 9.29
CA SER A 38 -10.92 -4.16 9.90
C SER A 38 -9.88 -3.16 10.39
N TYR A 39 -9.02 -3.61 11.29
CA TYR A 39 -7.82 -2.85 11.67
C TYR A 39 -6.67 -3.81 11.99
N ILE A 40 -5.45 -3.27 11.99
CA ILE A 40 -4.25 -4.00 12.37
C ILE A 40 -3.37 -3.13 13.27
N THR A 41 -2.83 -3.74 14.33
CA THR A 41 -1.79 -3.10 15.15
C THR A 41 -0.40 -3.28 14.54
N TYR A 42 0.58 -2.52 15.02
CA TYR A 42 1.97 -2.72 14.57
C TYR A 42 2.52 -4.11 14.90
N GLY A 43 2.16 -4.65 16.07
CA GLY A 43 2.57 -5.99 16.49
C GLY A 43 1.92 -7.10 15.67
N ASP A 44 0.60 -7.01 15.44
CA ASP A 44 -0.12 -8.00 14.62
C ASP A 44 0.36 -7.95 13.16
N MET A 45 0.58 -6.73 12.63
CA MET A 45 1.13 -6.55 11.29
C MET A 45 2.50 -7.23 11.15
N TYR A 46 3.40 -7.00 12.11
CA TYR A 46 4.72 -7.63 12.11
C TYR A 46 4.62 -9.16 12.10
N SER A 47 3.74 -9.73 12.94
CA SER A 47 3.54 -11.18 13.00
C SER A 47 3.01 -11.75 11.69
N GLN A 48 2.02 -11.09 11.08
CA GLN A 48 1.46 -11.54 9.79
C GLN A 48 2.49 -11.38 8.65
N VAL A 49 3.26 -10.30 8.65
CA VAL A 49 4.35 -10.07 7.69
C VAL A 49 5.38 -11.17 7.74
N LEU A 50 5.80 -11.60 8.95
CA LEU A 50 6.74 -12.71 9.09
C LEU A 50 6.18 -14.02 8.54
N ASN A 51 4.90 -14.32 8.75
CA ASN A 51 4.27 -15.52 8.19
C ASN A 51 4.31 -15.51 6.66
N ILE A 52 4.00 -14.36 6.04
CA ILE A 52 4.10 -14.23 4.57
C ILE A 52 5.56 -14.36 4.11
N ALA A 53 6.49 -13.71 4.80
CA ALA A 53 7.91 -13.81 4.45
C ALA A 53 8.41 -15.28 4.49
N GLN A 54 8.07 -16.03 5.54
CA GLN A 54 8.42 -17.44 5.65
C GLN A 54 7.83 -18.28 4.50
N ARG A 55 6.59 -17.99 4.13
CA ARG A 55 5.96 -18.66 2.99
C ARG A 55 6.68 -18.35 1.68
N LEU A 56 7.00 -17.08 1.41
CA LEU A 56 7.71 -16.68 0.20
C LEU A 56 9.11 -17.34 0.11
N LEU A 57 9.80 -17.45 1.24
CA LEU A 57 11.08 -18.15 1.33
C LEU A 57 10.92 -19.64 1.07
N SER A 58 9.90 -20.30 1.61
CA SER A 58 9.62 -21.72 1.38
C SER A 58 9.26 -22.04 -0.07
N GLU A 59 8.69 -21.09 -0.80
CA GLU A 59 8.44 -21.18 -2.24
C GLU A 59 9.68 -20.84 -3.11
N GLY A 60 10.83 -20.55 -2.47
CA GLY A 60 12.09 -20.24 -3.18
C GLY A 60 12.08 -18.89 -3.90
N LEU A 61 11.27 -17.93 -3.44
CA LEU A 61 11.06 -16.64 -4.10
C LEU A 61 12.07 -15.55 -3.68
N GLN A 62 13.01 -15.84 -2.78
CA GLN A 62 14.07 -14.89 -2.41
C GLN A 62 14.82 -14.39 -3.65
N SER A 63 15.05 -13.09 -3.72
CA SER A 63 15.68 -12.40 -4.85
C SER A 63 14.91 -12.50 -6.18
N ARG A 64 13.60 -12.81 -6.11
CA ARG A 64 12.70 -12.84 -7.25
C ARG A 64 11.77 -11.62 -7.24
N ASN A 65 11.18 -11.33 -8.40
CA ASN A 65 10.19 -10.28 -8.55
C ASN A 65 8.78 -10.85 -8.41
N ALA A 66 7.90 -10.12 -7.72
CA ALA A 66 6.52 -10.52 -7.53
C ALA A 66 5.54 -9.38 -7.84
N ILE A 67 4.48 -9.69 -8.55
CA ILE A 67 3.37 -8.77 -8.80
C ILE A 67 2.41 -8.83 -7.62
N LEU A 68 1.97 -7.67 -7.13
CA LEU A 68 0.96 -7.57 -6.08
C LEU A 68 -0.38 -7.15 -6.68
N LEU A 69 -1.36 -8.07 -6.68
CA LEU A 69 -2.73 -7.86 -7.18
C LEU A 69 -3.73 -7.87 -6.03
N TYR A 70 -3.92 -6.74 -5.37
CA TYR A 70 -4.81 -6.62 -4.21
C TYR A 70 -5.86 -5.54 -4.41
N PRO A 71 -7.07 -5.75 -3.85
CA PRO A 71 -7.95 -4.63 -3.56
C PRO A 71 -7.30 -3.73 -2.50
N PRO A 72 -7.75 -2.48 -2.37
CA PRO A 72 -7.32 -1.63 -1.25
C PRO A 72 -7.67 -2.28 0.09
N GLY A 73 -6.69 -2.43 0.97
CA GLY A 73 -6.89 -3.09 2.25
C GLY A 73 -5.59 -3.37 3.00
N ILE A 74 -5.75 -3.93 4.18
CA ILE A 74 -4.66 -4.28 5.09
C ILE A 74 -3.82 -5.42 4.49
N GLU A 75 -4.45 -6.34 3.78
CA GLU A 75 -3.83 -7.51 3.15
C GLU A 75 -2.73 -7.11 2.16
N PHE A 76 -2.97 -6.04 1.39
CA PHE A 76 -1.93 -5.48 0.52
C PHE A 76 -0.69 -5.05 1.32
N ILE A 77 -0.91 -4.33 2.43
CA ILE A 77 0.18 -3.77 3.23
C ILE A 77 1.01 -4.90 3.84
N VAL A 78 0.34 -5.91 4.37
CA VAL A 78 0.99 -7.09 4.96
C VAL A 78 1.77 -7.87 3.89
N ALA A 79 1.19 -8.08 2.70
CA ALA A 79 1.86 -8.75 1.59
C ALA A 79 3.08 -7.96 1.07
N PHE A 80 2.95 -6.63 0.95
CA PHE A 80 4.03 -5.74 0.54
C PHE A 80 5.23 -5.86 1.49
N PHE A 81 5.01 -5.77 2.80
CA PHE A 81 6.08 -5.94 3.78
C PHE A 81 6.58 -7.39 3.86
N GLY A 82 5.71 -8.39 3.66
CA GLY A 82 6.13 -9.79 3.54
C GLY A 82 7.16 -10.01 2.45
N CYS A 83 6.97 -9.36 1.29
CA CYS A 83 7.97 -9.35 0.22
C CYS A 83 9.29 -8.72 0.68
N LEU A 84 9.24 -7.54 1.32
CA LEU A 84 10.44 -6.86 1.79
C LEU A 84 11.24 -7.72 2.75
N TYR A 85 10.57 -8.39 3.72
CA TYR A 85 11.24 -9.26 4.68
C TYR A 85 11.82 -10.55 4.04
N ALA A 86 11.20 -11.05 2.98
CA ALA A 86 11.70 -12.23 2.24
C ALA A 86 12.78 -11.89 1.20
N GLY A 87 13.12 -10.61 1.01
CA GLY A 87 13.99 -10.17 -0.08
C GLY A 87 13.39 -10.43 -1.46
N VAL A 88 12.07 -10.40 -1.56
CA VAL A 88 11.30 -10.45 -2.80
C VAL A 88 11.03 -9.02 -3.25
N LEU A 89 11.19 -8.71 -4.53
CA LEU A 89 10.96 -7.38 -5.07
C LEU A 89 9.48 -7.21 -5.47
N PRO A 90 8.66 -6.49 -4.69
CA PRO A 90 7.26 -6.30 -5.01
C PRO A 90 7.04 -5.23 -6.08
N ALA A 91 6.09 -5.50 -6.97
CA ALA A 91 5.56 -4.57 -7.95
C ALA A 91 4.05 -4.41 -7.73
N PRO A 92 3.61 -3.41 -6.94
CA PRO A 92 2.20 -3.11 -6.76
C PRO A 92 1.59 -2.61 -8.07
N ILE A 93 0.50 -3.23 -8.52
CA ILE A 93 -0.20 -2.81 -9.72
C ILE A 93 -1.72 -2.84 -9.53
N HIS A 94 -2.40 -2.17 -10.43
CA HIS A 94 -3.86 -2.13 -10.44
C HIS A 94 -4.47 -3.49 -10.82
N ILE A 95 -5.50 -3.92 -10.10
CA ILE A 95 -6.30 -5.10 -10.47
C ILE A 95 -6.96 -4.89 -11.83
N PRO A 96 -6.86 -5.86 -12.76
CA PRO A 96 -7.44 -5.72 -14.09
C PRO A 96 -8.98 -5.69 -14.04
N LYS A 97 -9.58 -4.78 -14.80
CA LYS A 97 -11.04 -4.64 -14.92
C LYS A 97 -11.55 -4.85 -16.37
N SER A 98 -10.63 -5.10 -17.29
CA SER A 98 -10.95 -5.24 -18.73
C SER A 98 -9.83 -5.97 -19.46
N ASN A 99 -10.11 -6.49 -20.67
CA ASN A 99 -9.11 -7.15 -21.50
C ASN A 99 -7.89 -6.26 -21.80
N ARG A 100 -8.11 -4.96 -21.98
CA ARG A 100 -7.00 -4.00 -22.17
C ARG A 100 -6.09 -3.93 -20.93
N SER A 101 -6.65 -4.01 -19.73
CA SER A 101 -5.86 -4.04 -18.50
C SER A 101 -5.17 -5.38 -18.28
N ASN A 102 -5.73 -6.51 -18.75
CA ASN A 102 -5.09 -7.81 -18.71
C ASN A 102 -3.80 -7.82 -19.53
N LYS A 103 -3.85 -7.31 -20.78
CA LYS A 103 -2.66 -7.16 -21.62
C LYS A 103 -1.59 -6.31 -20.94
N LYS A 104 -1.97 -5.19 -20.32
CA LYS A 104 -1.03 -4.33 -19.59
C LYS A 104 -0.36 -5.07 -18.45
N ILE A 105 -1.09 -5.93 -17.74
CA ILE A 105 -0.51 -6.77 -16.65
C ILE A 105 0.44 -7.80 -17.24
N SER A 106 0.09 -8.46 -18.34
CA SER A 106 0.98 -9.39 -19.04
C SER A 106 2.27 -8.71 -19.48
N ASP A 107 2.20 -7.49 -20.00
CA ASP A 107 3.36 -6.70 -20.38
C ASP A 107 4.24 -6.37 -19.14
N ILE A 108 3.62 -6.06 -17.99
CA ILE A 108 4.35 -5.79 -16.73
C ILE A 108 5.01 -7.06 -16.20
N VAL A 109 4.28 -8.18 -16.15
CA VAL A 109 4.82 -9.48 -15.71
C VAL A 109 6.04 -9.87 -16.54
N SER A 110 5.95 -9.70 -17.87
CA SER A 110 7.07 -9.99 -18.78
C SER A 110 8.24 -9.02 -18.57
N ALA A 111 7.95 -7.71 -18.46
CA ALA A 111 8.98 -6.68 -18.29
C ALA A 111 9.71 -6.78 -16.93
N THR A 112 9.05 -7.31 -15.92
CA THR A 112 9.65 -7.50 -14.57
C THR A 112 10.26 -8.88 -14.40
N GLU A 113 10.07 -9.79 -15.36
CA GLU A 113 10.45 -11.20 -15.19
C GLU A 113 9.90 -11.78 -13.88
N ALA A 114 8.63 -11.43 -13.58
CA ALA A 114 8.01 -11.81 -12.32
C ALA A 114 7.93 -13.34 -12.19
N SER A 115 8.32 -13.84 -11.03
CA SER A 115 8.23 -15.26 -10.69
C SER A 115 6.96 -15.61 -9.93
N ALA A 116 6.29 -14.61 -9.35
CA ALA A 116 5.08 -14.83 -8.57
C ALA A 116 4.05 -13.70 -8.72
N ILE A 117 2.80 -14.06 -8.44
CA ILE A 117 1.69 -13.12 -8.19
C ILE A 117 1.19 -13.37 -6.77
N LEU A 118 1.20 -12.33 -5.94
CA LEU A 118 0.57 -12.34 -4.63
C LEU A 118 -0.82 -11.73 -4.73
N LEU A 119 -1.80 -12.37 -4.10
CA LEU A 119 -3.22 -12.01 -4.22
C LEU A 119 -4.05 -12.57 -3.05
N LEU A 120 -5.36 -12.30 -3.04
CA LEU A 120 -6.29 -12.97 -2.13
C LEU A 120 -6.75 -14.32 -2.71
N GLY A 121 -6.88 -15.35 -1.87
CA GLY A 121 -7.23 -16.70 -2.32
C GLY A 121 -8.56 -16.77 -3.07
N LYS A 122 -9.54 -15.96 -2.65
CA LYS A 122 -10.84 -15.86 -3.35
C LYS A 122 -10.72 -15.38 -4.81
N ASP A 123 -9.67 -14.65 -5.14
CA ASP A 123 -9.47 -14.03 -6.46
C ASP A 123 -8.57 -14.88 -7.37
N GLU A 124 -7.88 -15.90 -6.83
CA GLU A 124 -6.87 -16.68 -7.54
C GLU A 124 -7.41 -17.33 -8.80
N GLN A 125 -8.51 -18.09 -8.69
CA GLN A 125 -9.06 -18.82 -9.82
C GLN A 125 -9.52 -17.88 -10.94
N ALA A 126 -10.15 -16.76 -10.58
CA ALA A 126 -10.60 -15.76 -11.56
C ALA A 126 -9.42 -15.11 -12.30
N PHE A 127 -8.32 -14.84 -11.61
CA PHE A 127 -7.11 -14.30 -12.24
C PHE A 127 -6.40 -15.34 -13.10
N ARG A 128 -6.29 -16.59 -12.66
CA ARG A 128 -5.75 -17.69 -13.49
C ARG A 128 -6.52 -17.82 -14.78
N ASP A 129 -7.86 -17.90 -14.72
CA ASP A 129 -8.72 -18.09 -15.89
C ASP A 129 -8.68 -16.91 -16.85
N THR A 130 -8.41 -15.73 -16.36
CA THR A 130 -8.43 -14.50 -17.15
C THR A 130 -7.06 -14.18 -17.75
N LEU A 131 -6.00 -14.20 -16.92
CA LEU A 131 -4.67 -13.77 -17.30
C LEU A 131 -3.92 -14.84 -18.11
N SER A 132 -4.17 -16.14 -17.87
CA SER A 132 -3.54 -17.24 -18.62
C SER A 132 -3.91 -17.26 -20.13
N LYS A 133 -4.93 -16.49 -20.53
CA LYS A 133 -5.33 -16.35 -21.93
C LYS A 133 -4.48 -15.35 -22.72
N GLU A 134 -3.67 -14.55 -22.04
CA GLU A 134 -2.77 -13.59 -22.67
C GLU A 134 -1.61 -14.35 -23.37
N GLU A 135 -1.27 -13.93 -24.58
CA GLU A 135 -0.36 -14.64 -25.50
C GLU A 135 1.02 -14.94 -24.89
N ASN A 136 1.56 -14.02 -24.08
CA ASN A 136 2.90 -14.14 -23.48
C ASN A 136 2.84 -14.42 -21.98
N TRP A 137 1.75 -15.03 -21.48
CA TRP A 137 1.63 -15.31 -20.06
C TRP A 137 2.59 -16.41 -19.62
N PRO A 138 3.47 -16.18 -18.60
CA PRO A 138 4.42 -17.18 -18.15
C PRO A 138 3.72 -18.41 -17.56
N LYS A 139 4.12 -19.62 -17.99
CA LYS A 139 3.52 -20.89 -17.52
C LYS A 139 3.96 -21.26 -16.10
N ASP A 140 5.15 -20.84 -15.71
CA ASP A 140 5.78 -21.20 -14.44
C ASP A 140 5.53 -20.15 -13.34
N LEU A 141 4.59 -19.23 -13.57
CA LEU A 141 4.27 -18.18 -12.62
C LEU A 141 3.56 -18.74 -11.40
N ILE A 142 4.12 -18.51 -10.22
CA ILE A 142 3.58 -18.99 -8.95
C ILE A 142 2.49 -18.03 -8.47
N TYR A 143 1.32 -18.54 -8.11
CA TYR A 143 0.27 -17.76 -7.47
C TYR A 143 0.32 -18.02 -5.97
N VAL A 144 0.47 -16.96 -5.18
CA VAL A 144 0.60 -17.03 -3.73
C VAL A 144 -0.58 -16.32 -3.06
N PRO A 145 -1.65 -17.03 -2.68
CA PRO A 145 -2.75 -16.45 -1.90
C PRO A 145 -2.28 -16.19 -0.48
N THR A 146 -2.27 -14.93 -0.04
CA THR A 146 -1.65 -14.52 1.23
C THR A 146 -2.61 -14.43 2.41
N ASP A 147 -3.92 -14.52 2.18
CA ASP A 147 -4.98 -14.54 3.20
C ASP A 147 -5.34 -15.96 3.68
N MET A 148 -4.75 -16.98 3.06
CA MET A 148 -4.94 -18.37 3.46
C MET A 148 -3.84 -18.79 4.44
N THR A 149 -4.23 -19.30 5.59
CA THR A 149 -3.34 -20.01 6.51
C THR A 149 -2.95 -21.34 5.86
N VAL A 150 -1.90 -21.34 5.08
CA VAL A 150 -1.24 -22.57 4.66
C VAL A 150 -0.16 -22.82 5.70
N GLU A 151 -0.30 -23.92 6.47
CA GLU A 151 0.79 -24.42 7.28
C GLU A 151 1.99 -24.57 6.33
N PRO A 152 3.15 -23.94 6.61
CA PRO A 152 4.32 -24.11 5.76
C PRO A 152 4.63 -25.60 5.72
N ALA A 153 4.78 -26.15 4.51
CA ALA A 153 5.02 -27.57 4.27
C ALA A 153 6.28 -28.12 5.00
N ASN A 154 7.13 -27.22 5.46
CA ASN A 154 8.23 -27.46 6.39
C ASN A 154 8.18 -26.36 7.45
N SER A 155 7.85 -26.69 8.69
CA SER A 155 7.83 -25.81 9.87
C SER A 155 9.21 -25.30 10.31
N GLN A 156 10.18 -25.24 9.40
CA GLN A 156 11.49 -24.64 9.65
C GLN A 156 11.39 -23.13 9.46
N ASN A 157 11.64 -22.37 10.52
CA ASN A 157 11.88 -20.94 10.42
C ASN A 157 13.14 -20.71 9.57
N LEU A 158 12.94 -20.38 8.29
CA LEU A 158 14.03 -20.04 7.40
C LEU A 158 14.64 -18.69 7.84
N PRO A 159 15.97 -18.53 7.79
CA PRO A 159 16.59 -17.26 8.13
C PRO A 159 16.14 -16.17 7.16
N LEU A 160 15.74 -15.03 7.71
CA LEU A 160 15.43 -13.87 6.88
C LEU A 160 16.72 -13.34 6.25
N PRO A 161 16.68 -12.89 4.99
CA PRO A 161 17.85 -12.33 4.33
C PRO A 161 18.27 -11.00 4.97
N GLU A 162 19.57 -10.72 4.96
CA GLU A 162 20.08 -9.40 5.29
C GLU A 162 19.90 -8.46 4.10
N ILE A 163 19.16 -7.38 4.31
CA ILE A 163 18.85 -6.38 3.30
C ILE A 163 19.57 -5.08 3.66
N ASN A 164 20.18 -4.45 2.68
CA ASN A 164 20.84 -3.16 2.87
C ASN A 164 20.05 -2.02 2.23
N GLY A 165 20.34 -0.79 2.64
CA GLY A 165 19.61 0.40 2.18
C GLY A 165 19.70 0.68 0.68
N SER A 166 20.75 0.19 -0.01
CA SER A 166 20.90 0.36 -1.47
C SER A 166 20.11 -0.68 -2.28
N ALA A 167 19.61 -1.74 -1.64
CA ALA A 167 18.75 -2.71 -2.30
C ALA A 167 17.45 -2.05 -2.78
N ILE A 168 16.94 -2.51 -3.94
CA ILE A 168 15.65 -2.07 -4.44
C ILE A 168 14.55 -2.62 -3.54
N ALA A 169 13.72 -1.72 -3.00
CA ALA A 169 12.61 -2.06 -2.13
C ALA A 169 11.37 -2.45 -2.92
N PHE A 170 11.04 -1.72 -3.98
CA PHE A 170 9.88 -2.01 -4.82
C PHE A 170 9.98 -1.35 -6.20
N LEU A 171 9.15 -1.84 -7.12
CA LEU A 171 8.97 -1.26 -8.44
C LEU A 171 7.70 -0.42 -8.46
N GLN A 172 7.83 0.87 -8.77
CA GLN A 172 6.70 1.77 -8.92
C GLN A 172 6.37 1.97 -10.40
N PHE A 173 5.24 1.43 -10.85
CA PHE A 173 4.81 1.64 -12.23
C PHE A 173 4.10 2.97 -12.40
N THR A 174 4.56 3.76 -13.37
CA THR A 174 3.93 5.02 -13.74
C THR A 174 2.96 4.82 -14.90
N SER A 175 1.88 5.62 -14.93
CA SER A 175 0.89 5.62 -16.00
C SER A 175 1.37 6.29 -17.29
N GLY A 176 2.69 6.31 -17.54
CA GLY A 176 3.34 7.05 -18.63
C GLY A 176 2.59 7.01 -19.97
N SER A 177 2.75 8.09 -20.75
CA SER A 177 2.15 8.27 -22.08
C SER A 177 2.71 7.33 -23.15
N THR A 178 3.71 6.51 -22.83
CA THR A 178 4.34 5.53 -23.72
C THR A 178 3.62 4.19 -23.65
N SER A 179 3.61 3.45 -24.76
CA SER A 179 2.91 2.18 -24.93
C SER A 179 3.34 1.07 -23.95
N LEU A 180 4.54 1.11 -23.43
CA LEU A 180 5.08 0.13 -22.48
C LEU A 180 5.11 0.70 -21.05
N PRO A 181 4.66 -0.08 -20.04
CA PRO A 181 4.76 0.31 -18.64
C PRO A 181 6.22 0.50 -18.22
N LYS A 182 6.53 1.62 -17.55
CA LYS A 182 7.86 1.87 -16.98
C LYS A 182 7.84 1.65 -15.49
N GLY A 183 8.61 0.69 -14.99
CA GLY A 183 8.82 0.44 -13.58
C GLY A 183 10.00 1.28 -13.06
N VAL A 184 9.75 2.20 -12.15
CA VAL A 184 10.80 2.96 -11.46
C VAL A 184 11.30 2.11 -10.29
N MET A 185 12.60 1.89 -10.22
CA MET A 185 13.26 1.16 -9.14
C MET A 185 13.48 2.08 -7.94
N ILE A 186 12.82 1.79 -6.83
CA ILE A 186 12.92 2.57 -5.60
C ILE A 186 13.72 1.76 -4.59
N SER A 187 14.88 2.27 -4.15
CA SER A 187 15.66 1.63 -3.09
C SER A 187 15.08 1.94 -1.70
N HIS A 188 15.42 1.12 -0.70
CA HIS A 188 15.07 1.39 0.69
C HIS A 188 15.55 2.78 1.12
N ALA A 189 16.79 3.14 0.79
CA ALA A 189 17.35 4.45 1.11
C ALA A 189 16.61 5.60 0.43
N ASN A 190 16.26 5.47 -0.86
CA ASN A 190 15.46 6.50 -1.54
C ASN A 190 14.14 6.75 -0.83
N CYS A 191 13.45 5.65 -0.48
CA CYS A 191 12.15 5.73 0.19
C CYS A 191 12.29 6.35 1.58
N LEU A 192 13.21 5.87 2.42
CA LEU A 192 13.41 6.39 3.78
C LEU A 192 13.81 7.86 3.79
N ASN A 193 14.73 8.29 2.91
CA ASN A 193 15.12 9.70 2.80
C ASN A 193 13.93 10.58 2.41
N ASN A 194 13.09 10.12 1.48
CA ASN A 194 11.89 10.86 1.09
C ASN A 194 10.88 10.94 2.24
N LEU A 195 10.66 9.83 2.98
CA LEU A 195 9.79 9.80 4.15
C LEU A 195 10.28 10.71 5.26
N GLU A 196 11.59 10.76 5.51
CA GLU A 196 12.20 11.70 6.47
C GLU A 196 11.89 13.15 6.10
N MET A 197 12.08 13.52 4.82
CA MET A 197 11.76 14.87 4.33
C MET A 197 10.27 15.21 4.49
N ILE A 198 9.37 14.29 4.13
CA ILE A 198 7.92 14.48 4.27
C ILE A 198 7.54 14.68 5.73
N VAL A 199 8.06 13.84 6.63
CA VAL A 199 7.75 13.91 8.06
C VAL A 199 8.34 15.16 8.70
N ALA A 200 9.56 15.56 8.32
CA ALA A 200 10.16 16.81 8.81
C ALA A 200 9.33 18.04 8.39
N MET A 201 8.87 18.08 7.12
CA MET A 201 8.06 19.18 6.62
C MET A 201 6.65 19.21 7.22
N SER A 202 6.02 18.04 7.35
CA SER A 202 4.66 17.91 7.87
C SER A 202 4.57 17.94 9.39
N GLN A 203 5.69 17.75 10.09
CA GLN A 203 5.75 17.57 11.55
C GLN A 203 4.88 16.39 12.06
N ALA A 204 4.65 15.40 11.20
CA ALA A 204 3.92 14.20 11.58
C ALA A 204 4.72 13.40 12.62
N ASN A 205 4.02 12.82 13.58
CA ASN A 205 4.61 12.05 14.68
C ASN A 205 3.71 10.86 15.04
N SER A 206 4.04 10.16 16.11
CA SER A 206 3.29 9.00 16.55
C SER A 206 1.81 9.29 16.87
N ASP A 207 1.44 10.52 17.23
CA ASP A 207 0.05 10.88 17.52
C ASP A 207 -0.74 11.33 16.28
N SER A 208 -0.08 11.34 15.13
CA SER A 208 -0.69 11.76 13.87
C SER A 208 -1.64 10.70 13.33
N THR A 209 -2.78 11.16 12.84
CA THR A 209 -3.73 10.34 12.08
C THR A 209 -3.80 10.81 10.64
N PHE A 210 -3.68 9.88 9.72
CA PHE A 210 -3.81 10.06 8.28
C PHE A 210 -5.15 9.48 7.83
N VAL A 211 -5.81 10.12 6.86
CA VAL A 211 -6.96 9.54 6.15
C VAL A 211 -6.64 9.50 4.67
N SER A 212 -6.77 8.32 4.05
CA SER A 212 -6.49 8.12 2.64
C SER A 212 -7.51 7.21 1.97
N TRP A 213 -7.95 7.61 0.77
CA TRP A 213 -8.71 6.77 -0.16
C TRP A 213 -7.91 6.49 -1.44
N LEU A 214 -6.64 6.94 -1.48
CA LEU A 214 -5.79 6.83 -2.65
C LEU A 214 -5.40 5.38 -2.94
N PRO A 215 -5.27 5.02 -4.23
CA PRO A 215 -4.81 3.70 -4.61
C PRO A 215 -3.41 3.41 -4.06
N HIS A 216 -3.25 2.25 -3.44
CA HIS A 216 -1.98 1.81 -2.85
C HIS A 216 -0.88 1.49 -3.88
N TYR A 217 -1.23 1.32 -5.16
CA TYR A 217 -0.28 1.14 -6.25
C TYR A 217 0.20 2.49 -6.83
N HIS A 218 -0.25 3.62 -6.29
CA HIS A 218 0.15 4.97 -6.66
C HIS A 218 1.11 5.52 -5.62
N ASP A 219 2.14 6.27 -6.03
CA ASP A 219 3.16 6.85 -5.14
C ASP A 219 2.55 7.73 -4.04
N LEU A 220 1.57 8.59 -4.38
CA LEU A 220 0.89 9.44 -3.39
C LEU A 220 0.16 8.59 -2.34
N GLY A 221 -0.47 7.47 -2.72
CA GLY A 221 -1.11 6.55 -1.79
C GLY A 221 -0.10 5.73 -1.00
N LEU A 222 0.84 5.09 -1.68
CA LEU A 222 1.82 4.21 -1.06
C LEU A 222 2.81 4.99 -0.18
N VAL A 223 3.51 5.98 -0.77
CA VAL A 223 4.61 6.64 -0.07
C VAL A 223 4.10 7.73 0.86
N ALA A 224 3.31 8.68 0.35
CA ALA A 224 2.92 9.86 1.13
C ALA A 224 1.86 9.55 2.22
N HIS A 225 1.12 8.45 2.12
CA HIS A 225 0.14 8.09 3.14
C HIS A 225 0.51 6.80 3.89
N LEU A 226 0.59 5.64 3.22
CA LEU A 226 0.83 4.36 3.90
C LEU A 226 2.20 4.31 4.57
N LEU A 227 3.27 4.54 3.81
CA LEU A 227 4.63 4.47 4.36
C LEU A 227 4.95 5.68 5.26
N CYS A 228 4.41 6.87 4.97
CA CYS A 228 4.61 8.04 5.80
C CYS A 228 3.96 7.89 7.18
N SER A 229 2.75 7.33 7.27
CA SER A 229 2.13 7.03 8.57
C SER A 229 2.94 6.02 9.38
N LEU A 230 3.46 4.97 8.73
CA LEU A 230 4.36 4.01 9.36
C LEU A 230 5.66 4.69 9.84
N TYR A 231 6.28 5.53 8.99
CA TYR A 231 7.52 6.22 9.33
C TYR A 231 7.36 7.16 10.52
N SER A 232 6.25 7.89 10.59
CA SER A 232 5.92 8.74 11.74
C SER A 232 5.52 7.95 13.00
N GLY A 233 5.12 6.68 12.86
CA GLY A 233 4.53 5.85 13.93
C GLY A 233 3.09 6.19 14.22
N GLY A 234 2.43 6.88 13.29
CA GLY A 234 1.03 7.29 13.37
C GLY A 234 0.04 6.19 13.00
N HIS A 235 -1.19 6.60 12.77
CA HIS A 235 -2.30 5.75 12.36
C HIS A 235 -2.82 6.18 10.99
N CYS A 236 -3.07 5.25 10.08
CA CYS A 236 -3.68 5.55 8.79
C CYS A 236 -5.06 4.88 8.65
N VAL A 237 -6.08 5.71 8.40
CA VAL A 237 -7.45 5.26 8.14
C VAL A 237 -7.68 5.25 6.63
N LEU A 238 -8.11 4.12 6.12
CA LEU A 238 -8.20 3.82 4.70
C LEU A 238 -9.64 3.68 4.24
N LEU A 239 -9.93 4.23 3.07
CA LEU A 239 -11.16 4.00 2.33
C LEU A 239 -10.81 3.43 0.95
N ALA A 240 -11.69 2.63 0.38
CA ALA A 240 -11.51 2.22 -1.02
C ALA A 240 -11.71 3.42 -1.96
N PRO A 241 -10.94 3.54 -3.06
CA PRO A 241 -11.17 4.57 -4.08
C PRO A 241 -12.59 4.56 -4.64
N SER A 242 -13.24 3.39 -4.73
CA SER A 242 -14.64 3.27 -5.14
C SER A 242 -15.62 3.87 -4.12
N THR A 243 -15.32 3.78 -2.83
CA THR A 243 -16.10 4.44 -1.76
C THR A 243 -16.05 5.94 -1.93
N PHE A 244 -14.86 6.51 -2.12
CA PHE A 244 -14.71 7.94 -2.38
C PHE A 244 -15.44 8.36 -3.67
N ALA A 245 -15.27 7.63 -4.77
CA ALA A 245 -15.88 7.99 -6.05
C ALA A 245 -17.43 7.99 -6.00
N SER A 246 -18.02 7.05 -5.24
CA SER A 246 -19.48 6.95 -5.08
C SER A 246 -20.02 7.90 -4.00
N GLN A 247 -19.28 8.09 -2.91
CA GLN A 247 -19.68 8.86 -1.73
C GLN A 247 -18.51 9.70 -1.20
N PRO A 248 -18.16 10.83 -1.85
CA PRO A 248 -17.00 11.64 -1.46
C PRO A 248 -17.09 12.18 -0.03
N ILE A 249 -18.31 12.35 0.51
CA ILE A 249 -18.55 12.75 1.90
C ILE A 249 -17.89 11.81 2.92
N GLN A 250 -17.73 10.52 2.61
CA GLN A 250 -17.13 9.55 3.52
C GLN A 250 -15.66 9.86 3.84
N TRP A 251 -14.96 10.47 2.89
CA TRP A 251 -13.60 10.97 3.13
C TRP A 251 -13.59 12.05 4.23
N LEU A 252 -14.45 13.06 4.12
CA LEU A 252 -14.53 14.16 5.10
C LEU A 252 -15.09 13.69 6.44
N ARG A 253 -16.05 12.76 6.43
CA ARG A 253 -16.56 12.11 7.65
C ARG A 253 -15.48 11.31 8.37
N ALA A 254 -14.61 10.61 7.63
CA ALA A 254 -13.46 9.91 8.22
C ALA A 254 -12.47 10.89 8.85
N ILE A 255 -12.17 12.03 8.20
CA ILE A 255 -11.34 13.09 8.77
C ILE A 255 -11.93 13.60 10.09
N THR A 256 -13.23 13.90 10.09
CA THR A 256 -13.96 14.34 11.28
C THR A 256 -13.91 13.31 12.40
N LYS A 257 -14.31 12.05 12.10
CA LYS A 257 -14.43 10.97 13.08
C LYS A 257 -13.10 10.65 13.77
N TYR A 258 -12.03 10.56 12.98
CA TYR A 258 -10.71 10.17 13.47
C TYR A 258 -9.83 11.36 13.84
N ARG A 259 -10.37 12.60 13.75
CA ARG A 259 -9.63 13.85 13.96
C ARG A 259 -8.30 13.87 13.22
N ALA A 260 -8.35 13.48 11.94
CA ALA A 260 -7.15 13.34 11.14
C ALA A 260 -6.46 14.69 10.91
N GLY A 261 -5.14 14.68 11.07
CA GLY A 261 -4.29 15.83 10.79
C GLY A 261 -3.79 15.89 9.35
N TYR A 262 -3.81 14.75 8.65
CA TYR A 262 -3.14 14.59 7.36
C TYR A 262 -4.02 13.86 6.35
N THR A 263 -4.09 14.43 5.17
CA THR A 263 -4.75 13.83 4.01
C THR A 263 -4.16 14.39 2.72
N GLY A 264 -4.54 13.82 1.59
CA GLY A 264 -4.14 14.34 0.28
C GLY A 264 -4.93 13.67 -0.83
N ALA A 265 -5.04 14.39 -1.94
CA ALA A 265 -5.75 13.92 -3.11
C ALA A 265 -5.35 14.70 -4.37
N PRO A 266 -5.65 14.20 -5.57
CA PRO A 266 -5.63 15.00 -6.78
C PRO A 266 -6.70 16.09 -6.77
N ASN A 267 -6.51 17.11 -7.61
CA ASN A 267 -7.39 18.29 -7.69
C ASN A 267 -8.85 17.92 -7.95
N PHE A 268 -9.10 16.93 -8.84
CA PHE A 268 -10.47 16.51 -9.15
C PHE A 268 -11.24 16.05 -7.92
N ALA A 269 -10.57 15.53 -6.92
CA ALA A 269 -11.22 15.00 -5.72
C ALA A 269 -11.77 16.11 -4.83
N TYR A 270 -11.03 17.20 -4.72
CA TYR A 270 -11.52 18.40 -4.02
C TYR A 270 -12.73 18.98 -4.76
N GLN A 271 -12.63 19.09 -6.09
CA GLN A 271 -13.75 19.53 -6.91
C GLN A 271 -14.98 18.64 -6.76
N LEU A 272 -14.78 17.31 -6.76
CA LEU A 272 -15.88 16.36 -6.56
C LEU A 272 -16.58 16.54 -5.20
N CYS A 273 -15.81 16.85 -4.15
CA CYS A 273 -16.40 17.17 -2.84
C CYS A 273 -17.26 18.45 -2.91
N VAL A 274 -16.77 19.50 -3.57
CA VAL A 274 -17.53 20.75 -3.75
C VAL A 274 -18.84 20.49 -4.52
N ASP A 275 -18.78 19.68 -5.58
CA ASP A 275 -19.92 19.45 -6.47
C ASP A 275 -20.99 18.53 -5.85
N LYS A 276 -20.58 17.59 -4.97
CA LYS A 276 -21.45 16.49 -4.51
C LYS A 276 -21.93 16.62 -3.08
N ILE A 277 -21.19 17.31 -2.20
CA ILE A 277 -21.53 17.39 -0.78
C ILE A 277 -22.57 18.48 -0.56
N GLN A 278 -23.71 18.08 0.00
CA GLN A 278 -24.83 19.00 0.23
C GLN A 278 -24.56 19.91 1.44
N PRO A 279 -25.12 21.13 1.48
CA PRO A 279 -24.97 22.04 2.63
C PRO A 279 -25.41 21.44 3.97
N SER A 280 -26.42 20.57 3.98
CA SER A 280 -26.88 19.86 5.18
C SER A 280 -25.81 18.89 5.72
N ASP A 281 -25.05 18.24 4.85
CA ASP A 281 -23.98 17.34 5.24
C ASP A 281 -22.79 18.10 5.82
N GLN A 282 -22.50 19.29 5.30
CA GLN A 282 -21.38 20.12 5.76
C GLN A 282 -21.51 20.48 7.23
N GLN A 283 -22.73 20.65 7.75
CA GLN A 283 -22.99 20.97 9.16
C GLN A 283 -22.55 19.85 10.12
N THR A 284 -22.35 18.62 9.61
CA THR A 284 -21.92 17.47 10.40
C THR A 284 -20.40 17.26 10.41
N LEU A 285 -19.66 18.10 9.67
CA LEU A 285 -18.22 17.96 9.47
C LEU A 285 -17.44 18.90 10.39
N ASP A 286 -16.40 18.37 11.00
CA ASP A 286 -15.36 19.13 11.72
C ASP A 286 -13.98 18.78 11.13
N LEU A 287 -13.47 19.67 10.30
CA LEU A 287 -12.15 19.51 9.66
C LEU A 287 -11.06 20.31 10.38
N SER A 288 -11.35 20.87 11.56
CA SER A 288 -10.42 21.73 12.32
C SER A 288 -9.15 21.01 12.79
N SER A 289 -9.15 19.67 12.78
CA SER A 289 -7.97 18.86 13.10
C SER A 289 -6.93 18.81 11.98
N LEU A 290 -7.31 19.15 10.73
CA LEU A 290 -6.39 19.10 9.60
C LEU A 290 -5.24 20.10 9.76
N ARG A 291 -4.02 19.57 9.64
CA ARG A 291 -2.76 20.32 9.60
C ARG A 291 -2.23 20.43 8.18
N MET A 292 -2.46 19.38 7.38
CA MET A 292 -2.00 19.33 5.99
C MET A 292 -3.01 18.58 5.12
N ALA A 293 -3.43 19.23 4.03
CA ALA A 293 -4.19 18.64 2.94
C ALA A 293 -3.40 18.83 1.63
N ILE A 294 -2.84 17.74 1.09
CA ILE A 294 -2.00 17.80 -0.11
C ILE A 294 -2.89 17.78 -1.35
N ASN A 295 -2.68 18.74 -2.26
CA ASN A 295 -3.24 18.69 -3.61
C ASN A 295 -2.09 18.43 -4.60
N ALA A 296 -2.06 17.24 -5.24
CA ALA A 296 -0.96 16.78 -6.08
C ALA A 296 -1.39 15.74 -7.11
N ALA A 297 -0.43 15.18 -7.85
CA ALA A 297 -0.58 14.13 -8.86
C ALA A 297 -1.28 14.53 -10.17
N GLU A 298 -1.77 15.75 -10.29
CA GLU A 298 -2.28 16.35 -11.53
C GLU A 298 -2.13 17.88 -11.49
N PRO A 299 -2.30 18.61 -12.60
CA PRO A 299 -2.30 20.07 -12.60
C PRO A 299 -3.37 20.63 -11.67
N ILE A 300 -2.96 21.53 -10.79
CA ILE A 300 -3.87 22.18 -9.81
C ILE A 300 -4.67 23.27 -10.52
N ASN A 301 -5.98 23.18 -10.44
CA ASN A 301 -6.86 24.24 -10.88
C ASN A 301 -7.05 25.26 -9.74
N PRO A 302 -6.61 26.52 -9.89
CA PRO A 302 -6.72 27.53 -8.84
C PRO A 302 -8.15 27.95 -8.54
N GLN A 303 -9.13 27.54 -9.36
CA GLN A 303 -10.55 27.82 -9.14
C GLN A 303 -11.26 26.75 -8.27
N THR A 304 -10.61 25.60 -8.07
CA THR A 304 -11.11 24.56 -7.16
C THR A 304 -10.85 24.93 -5.72
#